data_3a66ee749543218a2a9d48eb177f1437
#
_entry.id   3a66ee749543218a2a9d48eb177f1437
#
_cell.length_a   1.000
_cell.length_b   1.000
_cell.length_c   1.000
_cell.angle_alpha   90.00
_cell.angle_beta   90.00
_cell.angle_gamma   90.00
#
_symmetry.space_group_name_H-M   'P 1'
#
loop_
_entity.id
_entity.type
_entity.pdbx_description
1 polymer ?
#
loop_
_entity_poly.entity_id
_entity_poly.type
_entity_poly.pdbx_seq_one_letter_code
_entity_poly.pdbx_strand_id
1 'polypeptide(L)'
;LVNGNYSNLLYLIQVKKAFDSYKDKTIATGLISLKDGESITDYIDFFSVHLPYRKMGEKALIYLLRHEWRHLPRWKNVINEIGIQEPVQKDARGTIESVLSDTEFMKADEKFRRAFAKSTFYHEVFEKKMASSLEASAIIGNLYTASMYMGFRSLLEFEYKKKERDLDGKRVGFGSYGSGSSAMVFSGIIQPEYKDIVKQMNLEEEIGPRIRLSIEEYERLHGNGRNPDDSIIHPHKEFILMKVGCTTADKAGFREYNYAN
;
A
#
# COMPACT_ATOMS: atom_id res chain seq x y z
N LEU A 1 22.08 7.00 -3.58
CA LEU A 1 21.28 7.77 -2.63
C LEU A 1 19.84 7.83 -3.14
N VAL A 2 18.89 7.30 -2.38
CA VAL A 2 17.46 7.36 -2.72
C VAL A 2 16.92 8.72 -2.26
N ASN A 3 16.38 9.51 -3.20
CA ASN A 3 15.65 10.72 -2.86
C ASN A 3 14.20 10.33 -2.51
N GLY A 4 13.88 10.32 -1.22
CA GLY A 4 12.57 9.86 -0.73
C GLY A 4 11.39 10.67 -1.27
N ASN A 5 11.53 11.99 -1.43
CA ASN A 5 10.45 12.83 -1.98
C ASN A 5 10.20 12.52 -3.46
N TYR A 6 11.27 12.34 -4.23
CA TYR A 6 11.19 11.95 -5.63
C TYR A 6 10.52 10.58 -5.78
N SER A 7 10.96 9.59 -5.02
CA SER A 7 10.42 8.23 -5.08
C SER A 7 8.93 8.18 -4.68
N ASN A 8 8.53 8.94 -3.67
CA ASN A 8 7.13 9.03 -3.25
C ASN A 8 6.23 9.65 -4.33
N LEU A 9 6.67 10.75 -4.94
CA LEU A 9 5.91 11.41 -5.99
C LEU A 9 5.85 10.54 -7.25
N LEU A 10 6.96 9.90 -7.62
CA LEU A 10 7.02 8.97 -8.74
C LEU A 10 6.05 7.80 -8.56
N TYR A 11 6.01 7.21 -7.36
CA TYR A 11 5.04 6.16 -7.02
C TYR A 11 3.60 6.63 -7.29
N LEU A 12 3.21 7.80 -6.76
CA LEU A 12 1.85 8.33 -6.90
C LEU A 12 1.48 8.57 -8.36
N ILE A 13 2.39 9.15 -9.13
CA ILE A 13 2.19 9.43 -10.56
C ILE A 13 2.03 8.13 -11.35
N GLN A 14 2.88 7.13 -11.12
CA GLN A 14 2.84 5.89 -11.89
C GLN A 14 1.60 5.05 -11.54
N VAL A 15 1.26 4.95 -10.25
CA VAL A 15 0.03 4.25 -9.84
C VAL A 15 -1.20 4.93 -10.43
N LYS A 16 -1.25 6.26 -10.44
CA LYS A 16 -2.35 7.01 -11.07
C LYS A 16 -2.42 6.74 -12.59
N LYS A 17 -1.30 6.79 -13.31
CA LYS A 17 -1.28 6.47 -14.75
C LYS A 17 -1.76 5.04 -15.04
N ALA A 18 -1.37 4.08 -14.19
CA ALA A 18 -1.84 2.71 -14.30
C ALA A 18 -3.35 2.61 -14.01
N PHE A 19 -3.86 3.42 -13.08
CA PHE A 19 -5.29 3.53 -12.79
C PHE A 19 -6.08 4.11 -13.96
N ASP A 20 -5.57 5.15 -14.63
CA ASP A 20 -6.17 5.71 -15.84
C ASP A 20 -6.26 4.64 -16.93
N SER A 21 -5.17 3.93 -17.20
CA SER A 21 -5.14 2.84 -18.18
C SER A 21 -6.13 1.72 -17.82
N TYR A 22 -6.27 1.38 -16.53
CA TYR A 22 -7.27 0.43 -16.07
C TYR A 22 -8.69 0.94 -16.34
N LYS A 23 -8.98 2.19 -15.99
CA LYS A 23 -10.27 2.85 -16.23
C LYS A 23 -10.64 2.82 -17.72
N ASP A 24 -9.73 3.28 -18.58
CA ASP A 24 -9.97 3.34 -20.03
C ASP A 24 -10.26 1.95 -20.62
N LYS A 25 -9.48 0.94 -20.22
CA LYS A 25 -9.67 -0.44 -20.66
C LYS A 25 -10.98 -1.05 -20.20
N THR A 26 -11.33 -0.85 -18.92
CA THR A 26 -12.58 -1.41 -18.37
C THR A 26 -13.82 -0.78 -18.95
N ILE A 27 -13.77 0.51 -19.30
CA ILE A 27 -14.86 1.19 -20.02
C ILE A 27 -14.92 0.71 -21.47
N ALA A 28 -13.79 0.66 -22.17
CA ALA A 28 -13.73 0.25 -23.57
C ALA A 28 -14.20 -1.20 -23.79
N THR A 29 -14.00 -2.08 -22.81
CA THR A 29 -14.45 -3.48 -22.86
C THR A 29 -15.88 -3.69 -22.35
N GLY A 30 -16.54 -2.64 -21.88
CA GLY A 30 -17.89 -2.72 -21.30
C GLY A 30 -17.95 -3.41 -19.93
N LEU A 31 -16.80 -3.67 -19.30
CA LEU A 31 -16.74 -4.28 -17.97
C LEU A 31 -17.33 -3.35 -16.89
N ILE A 32 -17.12 -2.04 -17.08
CA ILE A 32 -17.68 -0.99 -16.21
C ILE A 32 -18.27 0.09 -17.11
N SER A 33 -19.50 0.51 -16.79
CA SER A 33 -20.17 1.64 -17.44
C SER A 33 -20.42 2.72 -16.39
N LEU A 34 -19.70 3.84 -16.50
CA LEU A 34 -19.84 4.99 -15.61
C LEU A 34 -21.07 5.82 -16.00
N LYS A 35 -21.90 6.14 -15.04
CA LYS A 35 -22.98 7.12 -15.18
C LYS A 35 -22.48 8.53 -14.87
N ASP A 36 -23.27 9.52 -15.22
CA ASP A 36 -22.95 10.91 -14.89
C ASP A 36 -22.76 11.10 -13.36
N GLY A 37 -21.66 11.73 -13.00
CA GLY A 37 -21.29 11.95 -11.60
C GLY A 37 -20.63 10.77 -10.88
N GLU A 38 -20.44 9.62 -11.54
CA GLU A 38 -19.73 8.47 -10.99
C GLU A 38 -18.23 8.50 -11.33
N SER A 39 -17.45 7.86 -10.47
CA SER A 39 -16.02 7.60 -10.63
C SER A 39 -15.77 6.11 -10.72
N ILE A 40 -14.70 5.70 -11.39
CA ILE A 40 -14.23 4.32 -11.37
C ILE A 40 -14.01 3.79 -9.94
N THR A 41 -13.70 4.68 -8.99
CA THR A 41 -13.54 4.32 -7.57
C THR A 41 -14.84 3.89 -6.90
N ASP A 42 -15.99 4.24 -7.47
CA ASP A 42 -17.30 3.83 -6.95
C ASP A 42 -17.58 2.35 -7.24
N TYR A 43 -16.99 1.80 -8.30
CA TYR A 43 -17.11 0.40 -8.75
C TYR A 43 -16.08 -0.54 -8.11
N ILE A 44 -15.19 -0.03 -7.26
CA ILE A 44 -14.23 -0.81 -6.51
C ILE A 44 -14.68 -0.80 -5.05
N ASP A 45 -14.94 -1.98 -4.49
CA ASP A 45 -15.34 -2.12 -3.09
C ASP A 45 -14.15 -1.96 -2.15
N PHE A 46 -12.98 -2.48 -2.54
CA PHE A 46 -11.76 -2.44 -1.73
C PHE A 46 -10.52 -2.20 -2.57
N PHE A 47 -9.50 -1.60 -1.95
CA PHE A 47 -8.19 -1.37 -2.54
C PHE A 47 -7.10 -2.14 -1.80
N SER A 48 -6.23 -2.79 -2.54
CA SER A 48 -4.98 -3.35 -2.05
C SER A 48 -3.84 -2.89 -2.95
N VAL A 49 -2.95 -2.07 -2.41
CA VAL A 49 -1.86 -1.47 -3.19
C VAL A 49 -0.49 -1.90 -2.67
N HIS A 50 0.52 -1.76 -3.51
CA HIS A 50 1.90 -1.92 -3.07
C HIS A 50 2.22 -0.92 -1.96
N LEU A 51 2.76 -1.40 -0.84
CA LEU A 51 3.00 -0.64 0.38
C LEU A 51 4.49 -0.65 0.75
N PRO A 52 5.28 0.34 0.31
CA PRO A 52 6.61 0.56 0.89
C PRO A 52 6.54 0.84 2.40
N TYR A 53 5.47 1.47 2.83
CA TYR A 53 5.09 1.71 4.23
C TYR A 53 3.59 2.07 4.30
N ARG A 54 2.96 1.86 5.48
CA ARG A 54 1.50 2.01 5.66
C ARG A 54 0.94 3.32 5.10
N LYS A 55 1.56 4.47 5.44
CA LYS A 55 1.09 5.80 4.99
C LYS A 55 1.15 6.01 3.48
N MET A 56 1.87 5.17 2.72
CA MET A 56 1.87 5.27 1.27
C MET A 56 0.51 4.87 0.68
N GLY A 57 -0.18 3.90 1.27
CA GLY A 57 -1.55 3.56 0.89
C GLY A 57 -2.52 4.73 1.08
N GLU A 58 -2.45 5.41 2.23
CA GLU A 58 -3.25 6.62 2.49
C GLU A 58 -2.96 7.73 1.46
N LYS A 59 -1.67 7.98 1.17
CA LYS A 59 -1.27 8.96 0.15
C LYS A 59 -1.75 8.58 -1.26
N ALA A 60 -1.69 7.29 -1.60
CA ALA A 60 -2.18 6.78 -2.88
C ALA A 60 -3.68 7.00 -3.03
N LEU A 61 -4.46 6.68 -2.00
CA LEU A 61 -5.90 6.91 -2.01
C LEU A 61 -6.24 8.40 -2.11
N ILE A 62 -5.60 9.27 -1.33
CA ILE A 62 -5.77 10.73 -1.42
C ILE A 62 -5.51 11.20 -2.85
N TYR A 63 -4.40 10.76 -3.43
CA TYR A 63 -3.99 11.16 -4.77
C TYR A 63 -5.00 10.68 -5.83
N LEU A 64 -5.46 9.43 -5.72
CA LEU A 64 -6.44 8.84 -6.64
C LEU A 64 -7.79 9.56 -6.55
N LEU A 65 -8.36 9.69 -5.35
CA LEU A 65 -9.67 10.32 -5.15
C LEU A 65 -9.67 11.78 -5.61
N ARG A 66 -8.60 12.52 -5.32
CA ARG A 66 -8.42 13.89 -5.80
C ARG A 66 -8.47 13.97 -7.32
N HIS A 67 -7.77 13.08 -8.03
CA HIS A 67 -7.76 13.07 -9.49
C HIS A 67 -9.09 12.63 -10.10
N GLU A 68 -9.74 11.65 -9.52
CA GLU A 68 -11.01 11.14 -10.01
C GLU A 68 -12.18 12.09 -9.71
N TRP A 69 -12.17 12.75 -8.55
CA TRP A 69 -13.33 13.53 -8.10
C TRP A 69 -13.30 15.00 -8.49
N ARG A 70 -12.12 15.58 -8.82
CA ARG A 70 -12.02 17.03 -9.12
C ARG A 70 -12.93 17.51 -10.25
N HIS A 71 -13.36 16.62 -11.13
CA HIS A 71 -14.27 16.92 -12.25
C HIS A 71 -15.72 16.51 -11.96
N LEU A 72 -16.01 16.01 -10.77
CA LEU A 72 -17.34 15.54 -10.37
C LEU A 72 -18.02 16.55 -9.44
N PRO A 73 -19.37 16.60 -9.43
CA PRO A 73 -20.12 17.52 -8.55
C PRO A 73 -19.74 17.38 -7.06
N ARG A 74 -19.42 16.17 -6.61
CA ARG A 74 -19.01 15.89 -5.22
C ARG A 74 -17.76 16.65 -4.80
N TRP A 75 -16.88 17.04 -5.71
CA TRP A 75 -15.66 17.77 -5.39
C TRP A 75 -15.94 19.16 -4.81
N LYS A 76 -17.00 19.81 -5.25
CA LYS A 76 -17.44 21.09 -4.68
C LYS A 76 -17.75 20.96 -3.19
N ASN A 77 -18.41 19.87 -2.80
CA ASN A 77 -18.74 19.61 -1.40
C ASN A 77 -17.47 19.34 -0.57
N VAL A 78 -16.51 18.60 -1.12
CA VAL A 78 -15.18 18.40 -0.48
C VAL A 78 -14.49 19.74 -0.25
N ILE A 79 -14.40 20.60 -1.27
CA ILE A 79 -13.77 21.93 -1.15
C ILE A 79 -14.48 22.81 -0.12
N ASN A 80 -15.80 22.78 -0.08
CA ASN A 80 -16.60 23.53 0.91
C ASN A 80 -16.31 23.04 2.34
N GLU A 81 -16.23 21.72 2.56
CA GLU A 81 -15.92 21.16 3.88
C GLU A 81 -14.51 21.53 4.35
N ILE A 82 -13.50 21.36 3.50
CA ILE A 82 -12.11 21.60 3.90
C ILE A 82 -11.72 23.07 3.93
N GLY A 83 -12.50 23.95 3.27
CA GLY A 83 -12.26 25.39 3.26
C GLY A 83 -10.96 25.83 2.58
N ILE A 84 -10.34 24.98 1.78
CA ILE A 84 -9.06 25.22 1.10
C ILE A 84 -9.23 24.91 -0.38
N GLN A 85 -8.86 25.85 -1.25
CA GLN A 85 -8.86 25.62 -2.68
C GLN A 85 -7.72 24.68 -3.09
N GLU A 86 -7.98 23.83 -4.06
CA GLU A 86 -6.96 22.95 -4.62
C GLU A 86 -5.85 23.77 -5.29
N PRO A 87 -4.59 23.61 -4.90
CA PRO A 87 -3.49 24.33 -5.54
C PRO A 87 -3.30 23.85 -6.97
N VAL A 88 -3.07 24.81 -7.87
CA VAL A 88 -2.80 24.56 -9.28
C VAL A 88 -1.30 24.65 -9.53
N GLN A 89 -0.74 23.61 -10.12
CA GLN A 89 0.64 23.60 -10.55
C GLN A 89 0.80 24.53 -11.76
N LYS A 90 1.76 25.46 -11.70
CA LYS A 90 2.00 26.45 -12.76
C LYS A 90 2.47 25.81 -14.07
N ASP A 91 3.26 24.73 -13.98
CA ASP A 91 3.73 23.96 -15.12
C ASP A 91 3.10 22.55 -15.12
N ALA A 92 1.95 22.41 -15.78
CA ALA A 92 1.25 21.14 -15.90
C ALA A 92 2.00 20.07 -16.70
N ARG A 93 3.06 20.41 -17.43
CA ARG A 93 3.92 19.52 -18.20
C ARG A 93 5.30 19.34 -17.55
N GLY A 94 5.48 19.92 -16.37
CA GLY A 94 6.74 19.88 -15.64
C GLY A 94 7.23 18.48 -15.34
N THR A 95 8.54 18.33 -15.25
CA THR A 95 9.18 17.11 -14.76
C THR A 95 8.93 16.96 -13.25
N ILE A 96 9.18 15.78 -12.70
CA ILE A 96 9.09 15.57 -11.25
C ILE A 96 10.00 16.55 -10.51
N GLU A 97 11.17 16.81 -11.06
CA GLU A 97 12.13 17.76 -10.50
C GLU A 97 11.58 19.20 -10.48
N SER A 98 10.88 19.62 -11.55
CA SER A 98 10.27 20.94 -11.60
C SER A 98 9.14 21.09 -10.57
N VAL A 99 8.35 20.03 -10.37
CA VAL A 99 7.32 19.99 -9.33
C VAL A 99 7.93 20.10 -7.93
N LEU A 100 8.98 19.31 -7.66
CA LEU A 100 9.63 19.29 -6.36
C LEU A 100 10.41 20.59 -6.05
N SER A 101 10.84 21.30 -7.07
CA SER A 101 11.51 22.60 -6.91
C SER A 101 10.57 23.77 -6.69
N ASP A 102 9.27 23.64 -7.05
CA ASP A 102 8.26 24.63 -6.72
C ASP A 102 7.83 24.50 -5.25
N THR A 103 8.62 25.14 -4.38
CA THR A 103 8.43 25.05 -2.92
C THR A 103 7.10 25.67 -2.45
N GLU A 104 6.57 26.66 -3.14
CA GLU A 104 5.28 27.26 -2.83
C GLU A 104 4.14 26.29 -3.14
N PHE A 105 4.16 25.71 -4.34
CA PHE A 105 3.20 24.68 -4.71
C PHE A 105 3.26 23.49 -3.75
N MET A 106 4.46 22.98 -3.45
CA MET A 106 4.63 21.82 -2.56
C MET A 106 4.07 22.06 -1.16
N LYS A 107 4.25 23.26 -0.59
CA LYS A 107 3.67 23.64 0.71
C LYS A 107 2.14 23.73 0.65
N ALA A 108 1.62 24.37 -0.40
CA ALA A 108 0.18 24.51 -0.61
C ALA A 108 -0.49 23.13 -0.82
N ASP A 109 0.15 22.26 -1.62
CA ASP A 109 -0.30 20.91 -1.90
C ASP A 109 -0.28 20.02 -0.66
N GLU A 110 0.76 20.11 0.17
CA GLU A 110 0.81 19.39 1.44
C GLU A 110 -0.30 19.84 2.39
N LYS A 111 -0.53 21.16 2.50
CA LYS A 111 -1.63 21.71 3.32
C LYS A 111 -2.98 21.20 2.83
N PHE A 112 -3.20 21.21 1.52
CA PHE A 112 -4.43 20.70 0.90
C PHE A 112 -4.63 19.21 1.19
N ARG A 113 -3.62 18.39 0.93
CA ARG A 113 -3.68 16.94 1.18
C ARG A 113 -3.96 16.58 2.64
N ARG A 114 -3.37 17.33 3.58
CA ARG A 114 -3.63 17.15 5.02
C ARG A 114 -5.07 17.53 5.39
N ALA A 115 -5.63 18.57 4.78
CA ALA A 115 -7.00 18.96 5.02
C ALA A 115 -7.98 17.96 4.40
N PHE A 116 -7.73 17.50 3.16
CA PHE A 116 -8.54 16.49 2.51
C PHE A 116 -8.52 15.16 3.29
N ALA A 117 -7.37 14.75 3.79
CA ALA A 117 -7.24 13.53 4.61
C ALA A 117 -8.07 13.57 5.92
N LYS A 118 -8.46 14.76 6.38
CA LYS A 118 -9.29 14.95 7.57
C LYS A 118 -10.77 15.14 7.24
N SER A 119 -11.14 15.24 5.95
CA SER A 119 -12.54 15.41 5.54
C SER A 119 -13.36 14.14 5.79
N THR A 120 -14.65 14.34 6.05
CA THR A 120 -15.60 13.23 6.18
C THR A 120 -15.66 12.40 4.91
N PHE A 121 -15.60 13.03 3.74
CA PHE A 121 -15.57 12.36 2.44
C PHE A 121 -14.41 11.38 2.29
N TYR A 122 -13.19 11.81 2.64
CA TYR A 122 -12.03 10.93 2.59
C TYR A 122 -12.14 9.80 3.62
N HIS A 123 -12.53 10.14 4.85
CA HIS A 123 -12.62 9.19 5.95
C HIS A 123 -13.59 8.04 5.66
N GLU A 124 -14.76 8.37 5.10
CA GLU A 124 -15.74 7.36 4.71
C GLU A 124 -15.19 6.38 3.67
N VAL A 125 -14.51 6.88 2.65
CA VAL A 125 -13.93 6.02 1.61
C VAL A 125 -12.75 5.22 2.16
N PHE A 126 -11.89 5.85 2.94
CA PHE A 126 -10.74 5.20 3.56
C PHE A 126 -11.16 4.01 4.44
N GLU A 127 -12.08 4.24 5.39
CA GLU A 127 -12.56 3.21 6.32
C GLU A 127 -13.30 2.07 5.61
N LYS A 128 -14.08 2.41 4.58
CA LYS A 128 -14.87 1.41 3.84
C LYS A 128 -14.04 0.59 2.87
N LYS A 129 -13.02 1.20 2.25
CA LYS A 129 -12.39 0.62 1.05
C LYS A 129 -10.89 0.30 1.20
N MET A 130 -10.18 0.89 2.17
CA MET A 130 -8.72 0.72 2.25
C MET A 130 -8.18 0.37 3.63
N ALA A 131 -8.78 0.83 4.72
CA ALA A 131 -8.23 0.68 6.07
C ALA A 131 -7.82 -0.77 6.38
N SER A 132 -8.71 -1.73 6.09
CA SER A 132 -8.48 -3.15 6.36
C SER A 132 -7.27 -3.75 5.61
N SER A 133 -6.94 -3.24 4.43
CA SER A 133 -5.77 -3.69 3.67
C SER A 133 -4.44 -3.16 4.21
N LEU A 134 -4.47 -2.16 5.09
CA LEU A 134 -3.27 -1.54 5.65
C LEU A 134 -2.87 -2.09 7.02
N GLU A 135 -3.72 -2.89 7.68
CA GLU A 135 -3.49 -3.35 9.05
C GLU A 135 -2.25 -4.26 9.18
N ALA A 136 -2.12 -5.25 8.30
CA ALA A 136 -0.94 -6.13 8.31
C ALA A 136 0.37 -5.34 8.08
N SER A 137 0.36 -4.40 7.14
CA SER A 137 1.53 -3.57 6.85
C SER A 137 1.94 -2.67 8.02
N ALA A 138 0.98 -2.23 8.84
CA ALA A 138 1.26 -1.46 10.04
C ALA A 138 2.07 -2.26 11.09
N ILE A 139 1.91 -3.58 11.10
CA ILE A 139 2.51 -4.48 12.07
C ILE A 139 3.80 -5.13 11.54
N ILE A 140 3.82 -5.48 10.25
CA ILE A 140 4.91 -6.25 9.63
C ILE A 140 5.97 -5.31 9.00
N GLY A 141 5.52 -4.17 8.44
CA GLY A 141 6.38 -3.25 7.69
C GLY A 141 6.45 -3.58 6.21
N ASN A 142 7.57 -3.23 5.57
CA ASN A 142 7.76 -3.41 4.13
C ASN A 142 8.02 -4.86 3.76
N LEU A 143 7.21 -5.38 2.85
CA LEU A 143 7.33 -6.73 2.29
C LEU A 143 7.65 -6.72 0.79
N TYR A 144 8.12 -5.59 0.24
CA TYR A 144 8.38 -5.43 -1.19
C TYR A 144 7.20 -5.90 -2.05
N THR A 145 7.43 -6.78 -3.00
CA THR A 145 6.39 -7.32 -3.91
C THR A 145 5.24 -8.02 -3.17
N ALA A 146 5.52 -8.64 -2.03
CA ALA A 146 4.50 -9.33 -1.23
C ALA A 146 3.54 -8.37 -0.51
N SER A 147 3.87 -7.07 -0.40
CA SER A 147 3.08 -6.11 0.37
C SER A 147 1.63 -5.97 -0.13
N MET A 148 1.41 -6.01 -1.43
CA MET A 148 0.06 -5.95 -2.01
C MET A 148 -0.76 -7.22 -1.67
N TYR A 149 -0.14 -8.40 -1.76
CA TYR A 149 -0.81 -9.67 -1.42
C TYR A 149 -1.06 -9.79 0.07
N MET A 150 -0.14 -9.32 0.90
CA MET A 150 -0.34 -9.24 2.35
C MET A 150 -1.45 -8.24 2.71
N GLY A 151 -1.55 -7.13 1.98
CA GLY A 151 -2.68 -6.20 2.10
C GLY A 151 -4.02 -6.85 1.76
N PHE A 152 -4.05 -7.67 0.71
CA PHE A 152 -5.25 -8.43 0.36
C PHE A 152 -5.61 -9.48 1.42
N ARG A 153 -4.63 -10.22 1.94
CA ARG A 153 -4.82 -11.13 3.07
C ARG A 153 -5.39 -10.40 4.29
N SER A 154 -4.79 -9.28 4.65
CA SER A 154 -5.24 -8.43 5.76
C SER A 154 -6.69 -7.98 5.59
N LEU A 155 -7.06 -7.55 4.39
CA LEU A 155 -8.43 -7.18 4.04
C LEU A 155 -9.40 -8.34 4.27
N LEU A 156 -9.09 -9.52 3.75
CA LEU A 156 -9.97 -10.70 3.89
C LEU A 156 -10.18 -11.07 5.36
N GLU A 157 -9.10 -11.17 6.14
CA GLU A 157 -9.19 -11.53 7.55
C GLU A 157 -9.93 -10.47 8.37
N PHE A 158 -9.60 -9.19 8.17
CA PHE A 158 -10.15 -8.10 8.96
C PHE A 158 -11.64 -7.89 8.68
N GLU A 159 -12.02 -7.84 7.40
CA GLU A 159 -13.42 -7.61 7.02
C GLU A 159 -14.31 -8.83 7.39
N TYR A 160 -13.83 -10.05 7.16
CA TYR A 160 -14.61 -11.25 7.44
C TYR A 160 -14.65 -11.61 8.92
N LYS A 161 -13.48 -11.67 9.60
CA LYS A 161 -13.40 -12.15 10.98
C LYS A 161 -13.74 -11.08 12.03
N LYS A 162 -13.31 -9.82 11.80
CA LYS A 162 -13.47 -8.74 12.79
C LYS A 162 -14.71 -7.88 12.53
N LYS A 163 -15.07 -7.65 11.28
CA LYS A 163 -16.25 -6.85 10.92
C LYS A 163 -17.44 -7.68 10.47
N GLU A 164 -17.30 -9.00 10.41
CA GLU A 164 -18.36 -9.95 10.03
C GLU A 164 -19.05 -9.62 8.70
N ARG A 165 -18.26 -9.06 7.74
CA ARG A 165 -18.76 -8.68 6.43
C ARG A 165 -18.69 -9.85 5.45
N ASP A 166 -19.74 -10.05 4.67
CA ASP A 166 -19.68 -10.92 3.51
C ASP A 166 -18.98 -10.20 2.36
N LEU A 167 -17.94 -10.85 1.83
CA LEU A 167 -17.12 -10.31 0.76
C LEU A 167 -17.41 -10.95 -0.59
N ASP A 168 -18.34 -11.91 -0.66
CA ASP A 168 -18.72 -12.53 -1.91
C ASP A 168 -19.22 -11.50 -2.93
N GLY A 169 -18.76 -11.61 -4.17
CA GLY A 169 -19.07 -10.70 -5.24
C GLY A 169 -18.43 -9.32 -5.16
N LYS A 170 -17.65 -9.03 -4.10
CA LYS A 170 -16.97 -7.73 -3.93
C LYS A 170 -15.78 -7.58 -4.87
N ARG A 171 -15.64 -6.40 -5.46
CA ARG A 171 -14.52 -6.07 -6.35
C ARG A 171 -13.36 -5.48 -5.57
N VAL A 172 -12.19 -6.10 -5.71
CA VAL A 172 -10.93 -5.57 -5.18
C VAL A 172 -10.10 -4.99 -6.31
N GLY A 173 -9.69 -3.74 -6.17
CA GLY A 173 -8.72 -3.08 -7.04
C GLY A 173 -7.31 -3.27 -6.49
N PHE A 174 -6.41 -3.78 -7.31
CA PHE A 174 -5.02 -4.02 -6.97
C PHE A 174 -4.12 -3.01 -7.68
N GLY A 175 -3.22 -2.37 -6.92
CA GLY A 175 -2.23 -1.45 -7.45
C GLY A 175 -0.81 -1.95 -7.18
N SER A 176 -0.16 -2.52 -8.19
CA SER A 176 1.23 -2.96 -8.10
C SER A 176 2.17 -1.83 -8.50
N TYR A 177 3.34 -1.77 -7.87
CA TYR A 177 4.42 -0.86 -8.21
C TYR A 177 5.78 -1.54 -7.99
N GLY A 178 6.72 -1.30 -8.86
CA GLY A 178 8.07 -1.85 -8.77
C GLY A 178 9.18 -0.90 -9.20
N SER A 179 10.42 -1.29 -8.94
CA SER A 179 11.62 -0.58 -9.35
C SER A 179 11.67 -0.40 -10.88
N GLY A 180 12.36 0.64 -11.35
CA GLY A 180 12.38 1.03 -12.77
C GLY A 180 11.13 1.81 -13.16
N SER A 181 10.32 2.20 -12.15
CA SER A 181 9.14 3.04 -12.25
C SER A 181 8.00 2.41 -13.09
N SER A 182 7.72 1.13 -12.82
CA SER A 182 6.63 0.40 -13.44
C SER A 182 5.46 0.23 -12.48
N ALA A 183 4.24 0.47 -12.95
CA ALA A 183 3.02 0.24 -12.17
C ALA A 183 1.97 -0.49 -13.01
N MET A 184 1.15 -1.29 -12.35
CA MET A 184 0.03 -2.00 -12.94
C MET A 184 -1.19 -1.91 -12.04
N VAL A 185 -2.36 -1.69 -12.62
CA VAL A 185 -3.65 -1.78 -11.92
C VAL A 185 -4.51 -2.84 -12.58
N PHE A 186 -5.11 -3.66 -11.76
CA PHE A 186 -6.08 -4.68 -12.17
C PHE A 186 -7.13 -4.86 -11.07
N SER A 187 -8.20 -5.58 -11.36
CA SER A 187 -9.19 -5.92 -10.33
C SER A 187 -9.62 -7.38 -10.42
N GLY A 188 -10.13 -7.88 -9.31
CA GLY A 188 -10.74 -9.19 -9.21
C GLY A 188 -12.05 -9.14 -8.44
N ILE A 189 -12.90 -10.15 -8.62
CA ILE A 189 -14.11 -10.36 -7.84
C ILE A 189 -13.85 -11.49 -6.85
N ILE A 190 -14.11 -11.24 -5.58
CA ILE A 190 -13.99 -12.26 -4.53
C ILE A 190 -15.06 -13.31 -4.77
N GLN A 191 -14.65 -14.58 -4.79
CA GLN A 191 -15.53 -15.72 -5.01
C GLN A 191 -15.97 -16.32 -3.66
N PRO A 192 -17.11 -17.04 -3.57
CA PRO A 192 -17.65 -17.53 -2.31
C PRO A 192 -16.68 -18.43 -1.52
N GLU A 193 -15.80 -19.13 -2.22
CA GLU A 193 -14.78 -20.04 -1.63
C GLU A 193 -13.74 -19.32 -0.75
N TYR A 194 -13.67 -17.98 -0.82
CA TYR A 194 -12.77 -17.22 0.06
C TYR A 194 -13.00 -17.53 1.54
N LYS A 195 -14.24 -17.89 1.93
CA LYS A 195 -14.63 -18.20 3.32
C LYS A 195 -13.83 -19.37 3.89
N ASP A 196 -13.59 -20.39 3.07
CA ASP A 196 -12.83 -21.57 3.52
C ASP A 196 -11.32 -21.29 3.64
N ILE A 197 -10.81 -20.41 2.78
CA ILE A 197 -9.44 -19.94 2.85
C ILE A 197 -9.24 -19.06 4.09
N VAL A 198 -10.11 -18.09 4.33
CA VAL A 198 -9.97 -17.12 5.44
C VAL A 198 -10.12 -17.79 6.81
N LYS A 199 -10.93 -18.84 6.93
CA LYS A 199 -11.04 -19.63 8.18
C LYS A 199 -9.68 -20.20 8.63
N GLN A 200 -8.82 -20.55 7.66
CA GLN A 200 -7.50 -21.13 7.92
C GLN A 200 -6.41 -20.06 8.13
N MET A 201 -6.66 -18.82 7.76
CA MET A 201 -5.74 -17.72 7.98
C MET A 201 -5.83 -17.27 9.44
N ASN A 202 -4.69 -16.99 10.08
CA ASN A 202 -4.65 -16.39 11.40
C ASN A 202 -3.40 -15.53 11.56
N LEU A 203 -3.45 -14.34 10.98
CA LEU A 203 -2.30 -13.41 10.98
C LEU A 203 -1.87 -13.03 12.41
N GLU A 204 -2.81 -12.92 13.33
CA GLU A 204 -2.53 -12.56 14.71
C GLU A 204 -1.72 -13.65 15.43
N GLU A 205 -2.10 -14.92 15.26
CA GLU A 205 -1.34 -16.04 15.81
C GLU A 205 0.03 -16.23 15.14
N GLU A 206 0.12 -16.00 13.83
CA GLU A 206 1.37 -16.10 13.10
C GLU A 206 2.38 -15.01 13.50
N ILE A 207 1.88 -13.82 13.86
CA ILE A 207 2.72 -12.70 14.29
C ILE A 207 2.97 -12.73 15.80
N GLY A 208 2.06 -13.30 16.59
CA GLY A 208 2.11 -13.34 18.05
C GLY A 208 3.43 -13.86 18.64
N PRO A 209 4.07 -14.92 18.10
CA PRO A 209 5.33 -15.45 18.60
C PRO A 209 6.55 -14.52 18.46
N ARG A 210 6.41 -13.37 17.79
CA ARG A 210 7.54 -12.43 17.66
C ARG A 210 7.99 -11.88 19.00
N ILE A 211 9.30 -11.90 19.21
CA ILE A 211 9.94 -11.37 20.42
C ILE A 211 10.15 -9.86 20.24
N ARG A 212 9.65 -9.07 21.19
CA ARG A 212 9.89 -7.62 21.21
C ARG A 212 11.31 -7.36 21.72
N LEU A 213 12.10 -6.67 20.92
CA LEU A 213 13.44 -6.22 21.28
C LEU A 213 13.43 -4.77 21.75
N SER A 214 14.39 -4.39 22.60
CA SER A 214 14.74 -3.00 22.82
C SER A 214 15.43 -2.41 21.59
N ILE A 215 15.53 -1.08 21.51
CA ILE A 215 16.25 -0.41 20.41
C ILE A 215 17.72 -0.81 20.42
N GLU A 216 18.33 -0.87 21.59
CA GLU A 216 19.74 -1.25 21.79
C GLU A 216 20.01 -2.69 21.30
N GLU A 217 19.12 -3.62 21.62
CA GLU A 217 19.20 -5.01 21.15
C GLU A 217 19.05 -5.11 19.65
N TYR A 218 18.09 -4.37 19.08
CA TYR A 218 17.88 -4.30 17.63
C TYR A 218 19.12 -3.73 16.92
N GLU A 219 19.69 -2.61 17.40
CA GLU A 219 20.88 -2.00 16.82
C GLU A 219 22.10 -2.92 16.94
N ARG A 220 22.26 -3.61 18.07
CA ARG A 220 23.32 -4.60 18.26
C ARG A 220 23.22 -5.76 17.26
N LEU A 221 22.01 -6.31 17.06
CA LEU A 221 21.78 -7.39 16.11
C LEU A 221 21.95 -6.96 14.64
N HIS A 222 21.59 -5.71 14.33
CA HIS A 222 21.68 -5.14 12.98
C HIS A 222 23.10 -4.71 12.63
N GLY A 223 23.90 -4.27 13.62
CA GLY A 223 25.20 -3.58 13.47
C GLY A 223 26.37 -4.51 13.45
N ASN A 224 26.61 -5.64 13.25
CA ASN A 224 27.82 -6.51 13.27
C ASN A 224 28.02 -7.36 14.52
N GLY A 225 27.13 -7.35 15.49
CA GLY A 225 27.34 -7.99 16.76
C GLY A 225 26.55 -9.26 16.98
N ARG A 226 26.52 -10.20 16.06
CA ARG A 226 26.07 -11.54 16.42
C ARG A 226 27.13 -12.19 17.27
N ASN A 227 26.88 -12.21 18.57
CA ASN A 227 27.53 -13.19 19.43
C ASN A 227 26.91 -14.56 19.11
N PRO A 228 27.69 -15.60 18.82
CA PRO A 228 27.17 -16.95 18.57
C PRO A 228 26.26 -17.48 19.70
N ASP A 229 26.42 -16.95 20.92
CA ASP A 229 25.64 -17.30 22.10
C ASP A 229 24.32 -16.52 22.25
N ASP A 230 24.05 -15.53 21.38
CA ASP A 230 22.81 -14.78 21.38
C ASP A 230 21.68 -15.54 20.65
N SER A 231 21.41 -16.74 21.03
CA SER A 231 20.25 -17.49 20.55
C SER A 231 18.96 -16.99 21.21
N ILE A 232 18.50 -15.82 20.73
CA ILE A 232 17.19 -15.28 21.14
C ILE A 232 16.04 -16.12 20.54
N ILE A 233 16.36 -16.91 19.53
CA ILE A 233 15.38 -17.69 18.76
C ILE A 233 15.85 -19.15 18.78
N HIS A 234 15.01 -20.02 19.31
CA HIS A 234 15.15 -21.47 19.16
C HIS A 234 14.20 -21.92 18.04
N PRO A 235 14.68 -21.97 16.79
CA PRO A 235 13.83 -22.36 15.68
C PRO A 235 13.41 -23.83 15.84
N HIS A 236 12.13 -24.12 15.61
CA HIS A 236 11.59 -25.46 15.63
C HIS A 236 10.66 -25.65 14.45
N LYS A 237 10.89 -26.70 13.65
CA LYS A 237 10.13 -27.00 12.43
C LYS A 237 10.05 -25.84 11.42
N GLU A 238 11.16 -25.15 11.23
CA GLU A 238 11.28 -24.06 10.27
C GLU A 238 12.65 -24.01 9.60
N PHE A 239 12.73 -23.30 8.46
CA PHE A 239 14.01 -23.08 7.79
C PHE A 239 14.75 -21.92 8.45
N ILE A 240 15.98 -22.17 8.86
CA ILE A 240 16.86 -21.18 9.47
C ILE A 240 18.03 -20.84 8.55
N LEU A 241 18.43 -19.58 8.55
CA LEU A 241 19.62 -19.11 7.85
C LEU A 241 20.87 -19.52 8.64
N MET A 242 21.62 -20.48 8.10
CA MET A 242 22.84 -20.99 8.74
C MET A 242 24.05 -20.12 8.44
N LYS A 243 24.17 -19.63 7.22
CA LYS A 243 25.37 -18.93 6.76
C LYS A 243 25.06 -17.95 5.63
N VAL A 244 25.80 -16.86 5.61
CA VAL A 244 25.88 -15.95 4.46
C VAL A 244 27.31 -16.01 3.96
N GLY A 245 27.52 -16.38 2.69
CA GLY A 245 28.83 -16.42 2.05
C GLY A 245 29.40 -15.01 1.93
N CYS A 246 30.63 -14.81 2.40
CA CYS A 246 31.31 -13.52 2.38
C CYS A 246 32.77 -13.59 1.93
N THR A 247 33.26 -14.77 1.60
CA THR A 247 34.73 -15.01 1.40
C THR A 247 35.20 -15.03 -0.05
N THR A 248 34.30 -15.13 -1.02
CA THR A 248 34.65 -15.11 -2.46
C THR A 248 33.63 -14.25 -3.22
N ALA A 249 34.09 -13.52 -4.25
CA ALA A 249 33.23 -12.60 -5.00
C ALA A 249 32.00 -13.29 -5.66
N ASP A 250 32.18 -14.55 -6.06
CA ASP A 250 31.14 -15.40 -6.67
C ASP A 250 30.13 -15.96 -5.66
N LYS A 251 30.47 -15.96 -4.36
CA LYS A 251 29.59 -16.42 -3.26
C LYS A 251 29.17 -15.31 -2.31
N ALA A 252 29.57 -14.08 -2.57
CA ALA A 252 29.18 -12.95 -1.74
C ALA A 252 27.65 -12.80 -1.69
N GLY A 253 27.08 -12.87 -0.50
CA GLY A 253 25.63 -12.79 -0.28
C GLY A 253 24.87 -14.09 -0.52
N PHE A 254 25.54 -15.17 -0.90
CA PHE A 254 24.90 -16.50 -1.00
C PHE A 254 24.43 -16.97 0.38
N ARG A 255 23.18 -17.40 0.50
CA ARG A 255 22.55 -17.79 1.76
C ARG A 255 22.34 -19.29 1.81
N GLU A 256 22.82 -19.90 2.89
CA GLU A 256 22.60 -21.33 3.17
C GLU A 256 21.55 -21.46 4.27
N TYR A 257 20.52 -22.27 4.01
CA TYR A 257 19.45 -22.53 4.95
C TYR A 257 19.45 -24.00 5.35
N ASN A 258 19.05 -24.29 6.57
CA ASN A 258 18.78 -25.64 7.06
C ASN A 258 17.42 -25.67 7.74
N TYR A 259 16.82 -26.87 7.78
CA TYR A 259 15.56 -27.07 8.48
C TYR A 259 15.84 -27.51 9.93
N ALA A 260 15.32 -26.75 10.89
CA ALA A 260 15.41 -27.09 12.31
C ALA A 260 14.31 -28.09 12.67
N ASN A 261 14.71 -29.24 13.20
CA ASN A 261 13.79 -30.30 13.64
C ASN A 261 13.13 -29.98 14.98
#